data_7f17256c23145e10704f1714d55aa5c8
#
_entry.id   7f17256c23145e10704f1714d55aa5c8
#
_cell.length_a   1.000
_cell.length_b   1.000
_cell.length_c   1.000
_cell.angle_alpha   90.00
_cell.angle_beta   90.00
_cell.angle_gamma   90.00
#
_symmetry.space_group_name_H-M   'P 1'
#
loop_
_entity.id
_entity.type
_entity.pdbx_description
1 polymer ?
#
loop_
_entity_poly.entity_id
_entity_poly.type
_entity_poly.pdbx_seq_one_letter_code
_entity_poly.pdbx_strand_id
1 'polypeptide(L)'
;MTQHSRDTPQFYLTAPSPCPYLAGKEERKVFTHLVGERAAELNNILTHGGFRRSQSIAYRPACEGCRSCVSVRVLSNDFRPTRNMRRIIKRNADIAGEMRIAVPTSEQYSVFRAYLDSRHRDGGMADMTVLDYAMMVEDSHIETRIIEYRRREPPPSYPPPLVGEGRVGGRCRLLRDAPP
;
A
#
# COMPACT_ATOMS: atom_id res chain seq x y z
N MET A 1 -8.78 -26.14 36.97
CA MET A 1 -7.66 -25.18 37.17
C MET A 1 -7.21 -24.72 35.81
N THR A 2 -7.76 -23.60 35.32
CA THR A 2 -7.43 -23.01 34.01
C THR A 2 -6.13 -22.22 34.17
N GLN A 3 -5.03 -22.75 33.66
CA GLN A 3 -3.80 -21.97 33.48
C GLN A 3 -4.09 -20.89 32.44
N HIS A 4 -4.38 -19.68 32.90
CA HIS A 4 -4.20 -18.49 32.09
C HIS A 4 -2.68 -18.36 31.87
N SER A 5 -2.19 -18.94 30.80
CA SER A 5 -0.90 -18.57 30.24
C SER A 5 -1.00 -17.06 30.02
N ARG A 6 -0.33 -16.28 30.86
CA ARG A 6 -0.18 -14.85 30.63
C ARG A 6 0.73 -14.76 29.40
N ASP A 7 0.13 -14.59 28.24
CA ASP A 7 0.84 -14.27 26.99
C ASP A 7 1.55 -12.92 27.16
N THR A 8 2.62 -12.94 27.90
CA THR A 8 3.49 -11.77 28.06
C THR A 8 4.27 -11.62 26.76
N PRO A 9 4.14 -10.50 26.04
CA PRO A 9 4.86 -10.29 24.80
C PRO A 9 6.37 -10.38 25.05
N GLN A 10 7.05 -11.21 24.27
CA GLN A 10 8.50 -11.34 24.32
C GLN A 10 9.11 -10.29 23.40
N PHE A 11 10.12 -9.59 23.91
CA PHE A 11 10.87 -8.60 23.16
C PHE A 11 12.26 -9.13 22.82
N TYR A 12 12.66 -8.87 21.59
CA TYR A 12 13.95 -9.26 21.04
C TYR A 12 14.73 -8.04 20.58
N LEU A 13 16.04 -8.15 20.58
CA LEU A 13 16.94 -7.11 20.11
C LEU A 13 17.72 -7.64 18.89
N THR A 14 17.76 -6.87 17.81
CA THR A 14 18.56 -7.25 16.62
C THR A 14 20.05 -7.17 16.91
N ALA A 15 20.87 -7.90 16.16
CA ALA A 15 22.29 -7.62 16.07
C ALA A 15 22.52 -6.18 15.56
N PRO A 16 23.66 -5.55 15.92
CA PRO A 16 24.06 -4.28 15.33
C PRO A 16 24.21 -4.42 13.81
N SER A 17 23.79 -3.38 13.07
CA SER A 17 23.97 -3.28 11.62
C SER A 17 24.24 -1.83 11.24
N PRO A 18 24.84 -1.54 10.08
CA PRO A 18 25.07 -0.17 9.63
C PRO A 18 23.78 0.66 9.61
N CYS A 19 23.81 1.85 10.18
CA CYS A 19 22.65 2.74 10.18
C CYS A 19 22.40 3.29 8.76
N PRO A 20 21.18 3.12 8.20
CA PRO A 20 20.87 3.62 6.84
C PRO A 20 20.75 5.14 6.75
N TYR A 21 20.70 5.85 7.88
CA TYR A 21 20.48 7.30 7.93
C TYR A 21 21.72 8.11 8.35
N LEU A 22 22.59 7.52 9.16
CA LEU A 22 23.76 8.22 9.72
C LEU A 22 25.02 7.42 9.43
N ALA A 23 25.86 7.94 8.56
CA ALA A 23 27.14 7.31 8.20
C ALA A 23 28.01 7.07 9.45
N GLY A 24 28.64 5.91 9.53
CA GLY A 24 29.52 5.53 10.63
C GLY A 24 28.81 5.22 11.95
N LYS A 25 27.47 5.16 11.95
CA LYS A 25 26.66 4.72 13.08
C LYS A 25 26.14 3.30 12.87
N GLU A 26 25.85 2.62 13.97
CA GLU A 26 25.14 1.34 13.94
C GLU A 26 23.69 1.52 14.39
N GLU A 27 22.80 0.72 13.79
CA GLU A 27 21.41 0.61 14.25
C GLU A 27 21.18 -0.70 15.00
N ARG A 28 20.32 -0.63 15.99
CA ARG A 28 19.68 -1.79 16.63
C ARG A 28 18.20 -1.52 16.76
N LYS A 29 17.40 -2.58 16.70
CA LYS A 29 15.94 -2.50 16.86
C LYS A 29 15.50 -3.45 17.95
N VAL A 30 14.63 -2.98 18.84
CA VAL A 30 13.84 -3.86 19.69
C VAL A 30 12.55 -4.18 18.96
N PHE A 31 12.15 -5.45 18.95
CA PHE A 31 10.94 -5.90 18.27
C PHE A 31 10.21 -6.98 19.06
N THR A 32 8.94 -7.16 18.74
CA THR A 32 8.09 -8.25 19.23
C THR A 32 7.16 -8.73 18.13
N HIS A 33 6.68 -9.95 18.23
CA HIS A 33 5.72 -10.51 17.30
C HIS A 33 4.29 -10.12 17.71
N LEU A 34 3.50 -9.77 16.71
CA LEU A 34 2.06 -9.48 16.83
C LEU A 34 1.29 -10.73 16.36
N VAL A 35 1.13 -11.69 17.25
CA VAL A 35 0.48 -12.97 16.95
C VAL A 35 -0.63 -13.27 17.97
N GLY A 36 -1.59 -14.09 17.56
CA GLY A 36 -2.72 -14.51 18.42
C GLY A 36 -3.82 -13.46 18.55
N GLU A 37 -4.80 -13.76 19.36
CA GLU A 37 -6.04 -12.98 19.51
C GLU A 37 -5.80 -11.55 20.07
N ARG A 38 -4.75 -11.36 20.86
CA ARG A 38 -4.41 -10.06 21.45
C ARG A 38 -3.48 -9.20 20.61
N ALA A 39 -3.15 -9.62 19.38
CA ALA A 39 -2.22 -8.90 18.51
C ALA A 39 -2.66 -7.46 18.23
N ALA A 40 -3.96 -7.24 18.01
CA ALA A 40 -4.50 -5.89 17.76
C ALA A 40 -4.38 -4.98 18.98
N GLU A 41 -4.71 -5.47 20.18
CA GLU A 41 -4.56 -4.75 21.44
C GLU A 41 -3.10 -4.38 21.69
N LEU A 42 -2.21 -5.37 21.55
CA LEU A 42 -0.76 -5.18 21.73
C LEU A 42 -0.22 -4.15 20.72
N ASN A 43 -0.62 -4.24 19.45
CA ASN A 43 -0.22 -3.26 18.45
C ASN A 43 -0.64 -1.82 18.82
N ASN A 44 -1.84 -1.65 19.36
CA ASN A 44 -2.33 -0.34 19.80
C ASN A 44 -1.47 0.22 20.95
N ILE A 45 -1.20 -0.59 21.96
CA ILE A 45 -0.36 -0.22 23.10
C ILE A 45 1.05 0.17 22.62
N LEU A 46 1.66 -0.67 21.79
CA LEU A 46 3.02 -0.44 21.29
C LEU A 46 3.11 0.78 20.37
N THR A 47 2.08 1.04 19.55
CA THR A 47 2.01 2.24 18.71
C THR A 47 2.03 3.51 19.55
N HIS A 48 1.33 3.55 20.70
CA HIS A 48 1.41 4.67 21.65
C HIS A 48 2.81 4.79 22.27
N GLY A 49 3.53 3.67 22.44
CA GLY A 49 4.93 3.61 22.86
C GLY A 49 5.96 3.94 21.78
N GLY A 50 5.54 4.40 20.61
CA GLY A 50 6.42 4.79 19.49
C GLY A 50 6.95 3.63 18.67
N PHE A 51 6.37 2.43 18.79
CA PHE A 51 6.67 1.31 17.90
C PHE A 51 6.00 1.53 16.53
N ARG A 52 6.66 1.01 15.50
CA ARG A 52 6.18 0.91 14.12
C ARG A 52 5.82 -0.53 13.84
N ARG A 53 4.88 -0.77 12.95
CA ARG A 53 4.52 -2.12 12.52
C ARG A 53 5.07 -2.42 11.12
N SER A 54 5.55 -3.63 10.94
CA SER A 54 5.84 -4.23 9.64
C SER A 54 5.30 -5.66 9.66
N GLN A 55 4.27 -5.94 8.88
CA GLN A 55 3.55 -7.22 8.88
C GLN A 55 3.13 -7.65 10.29
N SER A 56 3.61 -8.80 10.75
CA SER A 56 3.34 -9.38 12.07
C SER A 56 4.35 -8.95 13.15
N ILE A 57 5.17 -7.92 12.90
CA ILE A 57 6.20 -7.45 13.84
C ILE A 57 5.96 -5.98 14.21
N ALA A 58 6.02 -5.68 15.50
CA ALA A 58 6.15 -4.32 16.00
C ALA A 58 7.59 -4.07 16.44
N TYR A 59 8.17 -2.93 16.02
CA TYR A 59 9.57 -2.61 16.30
C TYR A 59 9.79 -1.12 16.52
N ARG A 60 10.87 -0.78 17.21
CA ARG A 60 11.39 0.59 17.29
C ARG A 60 12.92 0.59 17.37
N PRO A 61 13.59 1.69 16.98
CA PRO A 61 15.02 1.85 17.20
C PRO A 61 15.40 1.74 18.67
N ALA A 62 16.51 1.06 18.94
CA ALA A 62 17.10 0.86 20.27
C ALA A 62 18.63 0.98 20.20
N CYS A 63 19.12 1.99 19.46
CA CYS A 63 20.54 2.23 19.24
C CYS A 63 21.20 2.80 20.50
N GLU A 64 22.37 2.28 20.85
CA GLU A 64 23.15 2.80 21.97
C GLU A 64 23.66 4.22 21.66
N GLY A 65 23.45 5.14 22.59
CA GLY A 65 23.92 6.52 22.47
C GLY A 65 23.30 7.36 21.34
N CYS A 66 22.25 6.87 20.66
CA CYS A 66 21.59 7.59 19.58
C CYS A 66 20.09 7.75 19.83
N ARG A 67 19.56 8.98 19.66
CA ARG A 67 18.14 9.33 19.79
C ARG A 67 17.59 10.07 18.57
N SER A 68 18.23 9.95 17.41
CA SER A 68 17.86 10.70 16.20
C SER A 68 16.55 10.20 15.57
N CYS A 69 16.16 8.95 15.80
CA CYS A 69 14.91 8.38 15.25
C CYS A 69 13.74 8.68 16.17
N VAL A 70 13.05 9.79 15.92
CA VAL A 70 11.85 10.18 16.66
C VAL A 70 10.60 9.71 15.93
N SER A 71 9.78 8.90 16.59
CA SER A 71 8.47 8.52 16.06
C SER A 71 7.49 9.69 16.20
N VAL A 72 6.83 10.05 15.10
CA VAL A 72 5.82 11.11 15.04
C VAL A 72 4.50 10.55 14.51
N ARG A 73 3.39 11.16 14.90
CA ARG A 73 2.07 10.85 14.37
C ARG A 73 1.31 12.12 14.01
N VAL A 74 0.46 12.03 13.02
CA VAL A 74 -0.49 13.08 12.68
C VAL A 74 -1.82 12.75 13.35
N LEU A 75 -2.38 13.69 14.12
CA LEU A 75 -3.72 13.56 14.66
C LEU A 75 -4.72 13.87 13.54
N SER A 76 -5.41 12.84 13.05
CA SER A 76 -6.27 12.96 11.87
C SER A 76 -7.41 13.97 12.06
N ASN A 77 -7.99 14.04 13.27
CA ASN A 77 -9.08 14.97 13.57
C ASN A 77 -8.64 16.45 13.59
N ASP A 78 -7.35 16.69 13.88
CA ASP A 78 -6.78 18.03 13.96
C ASP A 78 -6.02 18.40 12.68
N PHE A 79 -5.90 17.47 11.75
CA PHE A 79 -5.16 17.68 10.51
C PHE A 79 -5.83 18.77 9.65
N ARG A 80 -5.05 19.78 9.30
CA ARG A 80 -5.48 20.87 8.40
C ARG A 80 -4.51 20.93 7.21
N PRO A 81 -4.98 20.65 5.98
CA PRO A 81 -4.11 20.70 4.80
C PRO A 81 -3.53 22.10 4.60
N THR A 82 -2.22 22.17 4.39
CA THR A 82 -1.55 23.41 4.03
C THR A 82 -2.02 23.91 2.66
N ARG A 83 -1.67 25.16 2.28
CA ARG A 83 -1.97 25.70 0.95
C ARG A 83 -1.38 24.83 -0.16
N ASN A 84 -0.16 24.31 0.03
CA ASN A 84 0.47 23.42 -0.94
C ASN A 84 -0.26 22.09 -1.07
N MET A 85 -0.64 21.47 0.06
CA MET A 85 -1.42 20.22 0.05
C MET A 85 -2.75 20.40 -0.68
N ARG A 86 -3.48 21.48 -0.41
CA ARG A 86 -4.74 21.78 -1.13
C ARG A 86 -4.54 21.94 -2.63
N ARG A 87 -3.43 22.56 -3.04
CA ARG A 87 -3.07 22.66 -4.47
C ARG A 87 -2.82 21.28 -5.09
N ILE A 88 -2.09 20.40 -4.39
CA ILE A 88 -1.81 19.04 -4.86
C ILE A 88 -3.10 18.23 -4.94
N ILE A 89 -3.96 18.30 -3.93
CA ILE A 89 -5.28 17.62 -3.93
C ILE A 89 -6.08 18.07 -5.16
N LYS A 90 -6.16 19.39 -5.43
CA LYS A 90 -6.88 19.90 -6.59
C LYS A 90 -6.28 19.42 -7.93
N ARG A 91 -4.96 19.31 -8.02
CA ARG A 91 -4.28 18.81 -9.24
C ARG A 91 -4.52 17.32 -9.51
N ASN A 92 -4.89 16.57 -8.49
CA ASN A 92 -5.16 15.14 -8.55
C ASN A 92 -6.65 14.83 -8.30
N ALA A 93 -7.55 15.75 -8.66
CA ALA A 93 -8.99 15.58 -8.46
C ALA A 93 -9.59 14.46 -9.34
N ASP A 94 -8.86 14.05 -10.38
CA ASP A 94 -9.16 12.92 -11.23
C ASP A 94 -8.78 11.55 -10.62
N ILE A 95 -8.08 11.55 -9.49
CA ILE A 95 -7.70 10.32 -8.79
C ILE A 95 -8.79 9.95 -7.77
N ALA A 96 -9.29 8.73 -7.84
CA ALA A 96 -10.17 8.14 -6.83
C ALA A 96 -9.44 7.08 -6.02
N GLY A 97 -9.61 7.11 -4.69
CA GLY A 97 -9.14 6.05 -3.80
C GLY A 97 -10.29 5.10 -3.46
N GLU A 98 -10.07 3.81 -3.57
CA GLU A 98 -11.04 2.77 -3.25
C GLU A 98 -10.45 1.82 -2.21
N MET A 99 -11.20 1.61 -1.12
CA MET A 99 -10.76 0.71 -0.05
C MET A 99 -11.10 -0.73 -0.41
N ARG A 100 -10.10 -1.61 -0.35
CA ARG A 100 -10.20 -3.05 -0.60
C ARG A 100 -9.82 -3.85 0.63
N ILE A 101 -10.31 -5.06 0.72
CA ILE A 101 -9.80 -6.05 1.68
C ILE A 101 -8.36 -6.41 1.31
N ALA A 102 -7.59 -6.88 2.30
CA ALA A 102 -6.18 -7.24 2.11
C ALA A 102 -6.05 -8.61 1.42
N VAL A 103 -6.48 -8.69 0.16
CA VAL A 103 -6.31 -9.86 -0.72
C VAL A 103 -5.46 -9.41 -1.90
N PRO A 104 -4.28 -10.00 -2.12
CA PRO A 104 -3.38 -9.59 -3.19
C PRO A 104 -3.93 -9.95 -4.55
N THR A 105 -3.70 -9.09 -5.55
CA THR A 105 -4.05 -9.33 -6.94
C THR A 105 -2.81 -9.25 -7.84
N SER A 106 -2.87 -9.88 -9.01
CA SER A 106 -1.80 -9.80 -10.01
C SER A 106 -1.55 -8.37 -10.47
N GLU A 107 -2.60 -7.55 -10.58
CA GLU A 107 -2.48 -6.13 -10.93
C GLU A 107 -1.71 -5.35 -9.87
N GLN A 108 -2.07 -5.52 -8.60
CA GLN A 108 -1.37 -4.88 -7.48
C GLN A 108 0.11 -5.27 -7.45
N TYR A 109 0.42 -6.55 -7.63
CA TYR A 109 1.81 -7.02 -7.70
C TYR A 109 2.56 -6.40 -8.88
N SER A 110 1.93 -6.32 -10.06
CA SER A 110 2.54 -5.71 -11.25
C SER A 110 2.89 -4.24 -11.03
N VAL A 111 1.99 -3.46 -10.42
CA VAL A 111 2.23 -2.06 -10.06
C VAL A 111 3.35 -1.94 -9.03
N PHE A 112 3.31 -2.78 -7.99
CA PHE A 112 4.33 -2.83 -6.95
C PHE A 112 5.71 -3.18 -7.54
N ARG A 113 5.79 -4.19 -8.41
CA ARG A 113 7.03 -4.58 -9.08
C ARG A 113 7.60 -3.46 -9.95
N ALA A 114 6.75 -2.82 -10.78
CA ALA A 114 7.16 -1.69 -11.60
C ALA A 114 7.69 -0.50 -10.75
N TYR A 115 7.09 -0.26 -9.59
CA TYR A 115 7.57 0.74 -8.65
C TYR A 115 8.96 0.39 -8.10
N LEU A 116 9.18 -0.85 -7.64
CA LEU A 116 10.47 -1.30 -7.14
C LEU A 116 11.55 -1.19 -8.23
N ASP A 117 11.27 -1.66 -9.44
CA ASP A 117 12.19 -1.59 -10.58
C ASP A 117 12.59 -0.16 -10.96
N SER A 118 11.68 0.78 -10.80
CA SER A 118 11.92 2.18 -11.17
C SER A 118 12.61 2.99 -10.07
N ARG A 119 12.39 2.66 -8.79
CA ARG A 119 12.77 3.52 -7.66
C ARG A 119 13.68 2.87 -6.63
N HIS A 120 13.69 1.53 -6.55
CA HIS A 120 14.34 0.79 -5.47
C HIS A 120 15.05 -0.48 -5.97
N ARG A 121 15.73 -0.41 -7.12
CA ARG A 121 16.40 -1.56 -7.73
C ARG A 121 17.40 -2.25 -6.81
N ASP A 122 18.10 -1.47 -5.99
CA ASP A 122 19.11 -1.96 -5.06
C ASP A 122 18.59 -2.05 -3.61
N GLY A 123 17.28 -1.95 -3.42
CA GLY A 123 16.64 -2.02 -2.11
C GLY A 123 16.39 -3.45 -1.65
N GLY A 124 16.26 -3.66 -0.34
CA GLY A 124 16.01 -4.98 0.26
C GLY A 124 14.71 -5.69 -0.16
N MET A 125 13.85 -5.00 -0.93
CA MET A 125 12.63 -5.58 -1.51
C MET A 125 12.73 -5.82 -3.02
N ALA A 126 13.91 -5.57 -3.63
CA ALA A 126 14.10 -5.69 -5.07
C ALA A 126 13.83 -7.11 -5.60
N ASP A 127 14.12 -8.13 -4.79
CA ASP A 127 13.96 -9.53 -5.16
C ASP A 127 12.63 -10.15 -4.67
N MET A 128 11.69 -9.33 -4.19
CA MET A 128 10.38 -9.84 -3.74
C MET A 128 9.63 -10.55 -4.86
N THR A 129 9.26 -11.79 -4.59
CA THR A 129 8.44 -12.63 -5.46
C THR A 129 6.94 -12.30 -5.28
N VAL A 130 6.09 -12.87 -6.15
CA VAL A 130 4.63 -12.82 -6.02
C VAL A 130 4.19 -13.39 -4.66
N LEU A 131 4.84 -14.47 -4.21
CA LEU A 131 4.51 -15.10 -2.93
C LEU A 131 4.88 -14.21 -1.74
N ASP A 132 6.05 -13.58 -1.78
CA ASP A 132 6.47 -12.64 -0.73
C ASP A 132 5.51 -11.45 -0.65
N TYR A 133 5.05 -10.94 -1.80
CA TYR A 133 4.04 -9.88 -1.85
C TYR A 133 2.70 -10.35 -1.25
N ALA A 134 2.25 -11.55 -1.59
CA ALA A 134 1.03 -12.12 -1.03
C ALA A 134 1.14 -12.25 0.50
N MET A 135 2.22 -12.82 1.00
CA MET A 135 2.48 -12.91 2.44
C MET A 135 2.54 -11.53 3.11
N MET A 136 3.15 -10.54 2.47
CA MET A 136 3.21 -9.17 2.99
C MET A 136 1.82 -8.55 3.16
N VAL A 137 0.88 -8.87 2.28
CA VAL A 137 -0.49 -8.34 2.28
C VAL A 137 -1.39 -9.11 3.25
N GLU A 138 -1.31 -10.43 3.27
CA GLU A 138 -2.26 -11.32 3.97
C GLU A 138 -1.80 -11.72 5.37
N ASP A 139 -0.47 -11.88 5.57
CA ASP A 139 0.06 -12.37 6.85
C ASP A 139 0.04 -11.28 7.92
N SER A 140 -1.13 -11.05 8.49
CA SER A 140 -1.32 -10.08 9.55
C SER A 140 -2.48 -10.47 10.46
N HIS A 141 -2.22 -10.51 11.76
CA HIS A 141 -3.25 -10.62 12.80
C HIS A 141 -3.91 -9.26 13.12
N ILE A 142 -3.54 -8.23 12.39
CA ILE A 142 -4.09 -6.87 12.52
C ILE A 142 -5.00 -6.61 11.31
N GLU A 143 -6.17 -6.03 11.54
CA GLU A 143 -7.05 -5.63 10.44
C GLU A 143 -6.28 -4.74 9.45
N THR A 144 -6.16 -5.21 8.21
CA THR A 144 -5.41 -4.56 7.15
C THR A 144 -6.34 -4.25 5.98
N ARG A 145 -6.17 -3.08 5.38
CA ARG A 145 -6.91 -2.64 4.18
C ARG A 145 -5.92 -2.14 3.14
N ILE A 146 -6.24 -2.34 1.88
CA ILE A 146 -5.52 -1.79 0.75
C ILE A 146 -6.33 -0.63 0.19
N ILE A 147 -5.69 0.48 -0.14
CA ILE A 147 -6.33 1.59 -0.85
C ILE A 147 -5.75 1.62 -2.26
N GLU A 148 -6.60 1.32 -3.24
CA GLU A 148 -6.25 1.43 -4.65
C GLU A 148 -6.57 2.83 -5.16
N TYR A 149 -5.57 3.51 -5.71
CA TYR A 149 -5.75 4.81 -6.34
C TYR A 149 -5.79 4.63 -7.85
N ARG A 150 -6.91 5.04 -8.45
CA ARG A 150 -7.13 4.96 -9.89
C ARG A 150 -7.46 6.32 -10.46
N ARG A 151 -6.99 6.57 -11.68
CA ARG A 151 -7.45 7.74 -12.43
C ARG A 151 -8.87 7.48 -12.93
N ARG A 152 -9.76 8.42 -12.69
CA ARG A 152 -11.09 8.38 -13.29
C ARG A 152 -10.94 8.56 -14.80
N GLU A 153 -11.51 7.66 -15.58
CA GLU A 153 -11.59 7.89 -17.00
C GLU A 153 -12.43 9.14 -17.26
N PRO A 154 -11.99 10.07 -18.13
CA PRO A 154 -12.85 11.14 -18.57
C PRO A 154 -14.11 10.54 -19.21
N PRO A 155 -15.29 11.14 -19.07
CA PRO A 155 -16.46 10.68 -19.77
C PRO A 155 -16.12 10.58 -21.27
N PRO A 156 -16.59 9.53 -21.97
CA PRO A 156 -16.30 9.35 -23.37
C PRO A 156 -16.63 10.66 -24.12
N SER A 157 -15.65 11.19 -24.82
CA SER A 157 -15.76 12.47 -25.53
C SER A 157 -16.68 12.42 -26.74
N TYR A 158 -17.27 11.26 -27.03
CA TYR A 158 -18.27 11.05 -28.06
C TYR A 158 -19.61 10.67 -27.42
N PRO A 159 -20.69 11.36 -27.76
CA PRO A 159 -22.01 10.78 -27.52
C PRO A 159 -22.07 9.41 -28.21
N PRO A 160 -22.70 8.39 -27.62
CA PRO A 160 -22.88 7.12 -28.30
C PRO A 160 -23.54 7.41 -29.67
N PRO A 161 -23.12 6.72 -30.72
CA PRO A 161 -23.76 6.92 -32.04
C PRO A 161 -25.26 6.77 -31.82
N LEU A 162 -26.01 7.77 -32.22
CA LEU A 162 -27.46 7.70 -32.21
C LEU A 162 -27.80 6.43 -32.98
N VAL A 163 -28.38 5.45 -32.31
CA VAL A 163 -28.97 4.28 -32.95
C VAL A 163 -30.13 4.85 -33.78
N GLY A 164 -29.81 5.18 -35.03
CA GLY A 164 -30.80 5.61 -36.00
C GLY A 164 -31.74 4.42 -36.19
N GLU A 165 -33.00 4.63 -35.90
CA GLU A 165 -34.06 3.71 -36.32
C GLU A 165 -33.90 3.52 -37.82
N GLY A 166 -33.30 2.37 -38.18
CA GLY A 166 -33.09 2.01 -39.59
C GLY A 166 -34.40 1.84 -40.29
N ARG A 167 -34.81 2.84 -41.07
CA ARG A 167 -35.76 2.63 -42.13
C ARG A 167 -35.16 1.63 -43.10
N VAL A 168 -35.63 0.40 -43.03
CA VAL A 168 -35.44 -0.63 -44.05
C VAL A 168 -36.13 -0.16 -45.31
N GLY A 169 -35.38 0.24 -46.33
CA GLY A 169 -35.95 0.62 -47.63
C GLY A 169 -34.92 1.24 -48.57
N GLY A 170 -34.00 0.47 -49.12
CA GLY A 170 -33.04 0.92 -50.11
C GLY A 170 -32.44 -0.25 -50.88
N ARG A 171 -32.97 -0.50 -52.08
CA ARG A 171 -32.53 -1.57 -53.01
C ARG A 171 -31.03 -1.53 -53.24
N CYS A 172 -30.36 -2.65 -52.99
CA CYS A 172 -29.00 -2.93 -53.45
C CYS A 172 -28.98 -3.01 -54.97
N ARG A 173 -28.39 -2.03 -55.68
CA ARG A 173 -28.02 -2.16 -57.08
C ARG A 173 -26.62 -2.72 -57.16
N LEU A 174 -26.54 -3.95 -57.63
CA LEU A 174 -25.31 -4.55 -58.13
C LEU A 174 -24.87 -3.77 -59.40
N LEU A 175 -23.75 -3.09 -59.34
CA LEU A 175 -23.03 -2.65 -60.51
C LEU A 175 -22.12 -3.81 -60.96
N ARG A 176 -22.61 -4.57 -61.92
CA ARG A 176 -21.76 -5.33 -62.86
C ARG A 176 -21.34 -4.36 -63.95
N ASP A 177 -20.19 -4.69 -64.53
CA ASP A 177 -19.59 -4.25 -65.78
C ASP A 177 -18.50 -3.19 -65.66
N ALA A 178 -17.26 -3.70 -65.71
CA ALA A 178 -16.12 -3.03 -66.31
C ALA A 178 -15.59 -3.91 -67.45
N PRO A 179 -15.50 -3.41 -68.69
CA PRO A 179 -14.73 -4.01 -69.79
C PRO A 179 -13.39 -3.29 -69.99
N PRO A 180 -12.58 -3.66 -71.02
CA PRO A 180 -11.45 -4.61 -70.91
C PRO A 180 -10.14 -3.94 -70.67
#